data_e91529eb1bc92cd603a31cc876490a0a
#
_entry.id   e91529eb1bc92cd603a31cc876490a0a
#
_cell.length_a   1.000
_cell.length_b   1.000
_cell.length_c   1.000
_cell.angle_alpha   90.00
_cell.angle_beta   90.00
_cell.angle_gamma   90.00
#
_symmetry.space_group_name_H-M   'P 1'
#
loop_
_entity.id
_entity.type
_entity.pdbx_description
1 polymer ?
#
loop_
_entity_poly.entity_id
_entity_poly.type
_entity_poly.pdbx_seq_one_letter_code
_entity_poly.pdbx_strand_id
1 'polypeptide(L)'
;NAITGTPETIDMTGTWNYKGSAVEFESENLLMKAGGAAAATMAENKLDEQLSKVGIKAGQMNFTFNADSTFTSTVGKKTLKGTYSYDASAKQVDLKFLKLLNLHAKVNCSSSSLELLFNSDKLLKLLAFIGSKSNSTALKTVSSLADNYDGMMLGFELSK
;
A
#
# COMPACT_ATOMS: atom_id res chain seq x y z
N ASN A 1 -26.69 9.26 13.72
CA ASN A 1 -26.30 8.93 13.63
C ASN A 1 -26.02 8.32 13.38
N ALA A 2 -26.57 8.63 13.42
CA ALA A 2 -26.01 8.22 13.36
C ALA A 2 -25.50 7.74 13.09
N ILE A 3 -25.76 7.94 13.22
CA ILE A 3 -25.06 7.66 13.13
C ILE A 3 -24.41 7.39 12.79
N THR A 4 -24.45 7.69 13.09
CA THR A 4 -23.86 7.52 12.66
C THR A 4 -22.74 7.13 12.34
N GLY A 5 -22.05 7.55 12.85
CA GLY A 5 -20.75 7.35 12.24
C GLY A 5 -20.71 6.18 11.32
N THR A 6 -20.77 6.43 10.09
CA THR A 6 -20.62 5.39 9.09
C THR A 6 -19.14 5.13 8.87
N PRO A 7 -18.72 3.90 8.47
CA PRO A 7 -17.31 3.60 8.24
C PRO A 7 -16.64 4.52 7.23
N GLU A 8 -17.37 5.00 6.24
CA GLU A 8 -16.81 5.87 5.21
C GLU A 8 -16.43 7.25 5.73
N THR A 9 -16.83 7.61 6.96
CA THR A 9 -16.40 8.86 7.56
C THR A 9 -15.11 8.75 8.33
N ILE A 10 -14.51 7.58 8.38
CA ILE A 10 -13.22 7.40 9.06
C ILE A 10 -12.15 8.15 8.28
N ASP A 11 -11.43 8.99 9.00
CA ASP A 11 -10.45 9.89 8.44
C ASP A 11 -9.08 9.24 8.36
N MET A 12 -8.38 9.45 7.25
CA MET A 12 -7.02 8.97 7.07
C MET A 12 -5.99 9.83 7.80
N THR A 13 -6.37 11.00 8.31
CA THR A 13 -5.36 11.88 8.93
C THR A 13 -4.66 11.24 10.11
N GLY A 14 -3.39 11.58 10.28
CA GLY A 14 -2.57 11.06 11.36
C GLY A 14 -1.35 10.32 10.83
N THR A 15 -0.59 9.77 11.75
CA THR A 15 0.62 9.01 11.43
C THR A 15 0.29 7.52 11.48
N TRP A 16 0.63 6.84 10.39
CA TRP A 16 0.41 5.41 10.23
C TRP A 16 1.74 4.71 10.06
N ASN A 17 2.01 3.73 10.88
CA ASN A 17 3.27 3.01 10.89
C ASN A 17 3.14 1.67 10.18
N TYR A 18 4.13 1.34 9.38
CA TYR A 18 4.13 0.11 8.60
C TYR A 18 4.19 -1.12 9.52
N LYS A 19 3.31 -2.08 9.27
CA LYS A 19 3.27 -3.35 10.00
C LYS A 19 3.71 -4.53 9.14
N GLY A 20 3.34 -4.51 7.87
CA GLY A 20 3.65 -5.60 6.97
C GLY A 20 3.08 -5.33 5.59
N SER A 21 3.25 -6.27 4.69
CA SER A 21 2.64 -6.15 3.38
C SER A 21 1.17 -6.50 3.44
N ALA A 22 0.44 -6.10 2.41
CA ALA A 22 -0.96 -6.45 2.24
C ALA A 22 -1.16 -6.99 0.85
N VAL A 23 -1.99 -8.02 0.72
CA VAL A 23 -2.34 -8.63 -0.55
C VAL A 23 -3.85 -8.81 -0.57
N GLU A 24 -4.48 -8.39 -1.67
CA GLU A 24 -5.90 -8.58 -1.84
C GLU A 24 -6.17 -8.90 -3.31
N PHE A 25 -7.15 -9.76 -3.56
CA PHE A 25 -7.59 -10.03 -4.93
C PHE A 25 -8.82 -9.20 -5.23
N GLU A 26 -8.97 -8.81 -6.50
CA GLU A 26 -10.09 -7.97 -6.93
C GLU A 26 -11.45 -8.63 -6.72
N SER A 27 -11.50 -9.97 -6.72
CA SER A 27 -12.73 -10.70 -6.47
C SER A 27 -12.43 -12.00 -5.74
N GLU A 28 -13.46 -12.53 -5.08
CA GLU A 28 -13.37 -13.79 -4.38
C GLU A 28 -13.10 -14.95 -5.35
N ASN A 29 -13.66 -14.86 -6.55
CA ASN A 29 -13.41 -15.87 -7.58
C ASN A 29 -11.94 -15.93 -7.97
N LEU A 30 -11.29 -14.80 -8.11
CA LEU A 30 -9.87 -14.74 -8.43
C LEU A 30 -9.02 -15.26 -7.27
N LEU A 31 -9.43 -14.97 -6.04
CA LEU A 31 -8.74 -15.50 -4.86
C LEU A 31 -8.82 -17.03 -4.83
N MET A 32 -9.98 -17.58 -5.05
CA MET A 32 -10.17 -19.03 -5.04
C MET A 32 -9.41 -19.70 -6.19
N LYS A 33 -9.39 -19.07 -7.35
CA LYS A 33 -8.65 -19.57 -8.51
C LYS A 33 -7.16 -19.62 -8.25
N ALA A 34 -6.64 -18.72 -7.46
CA ALA A 34 -5.21 -18.67 -7.11
C ALA A 34 -4.84 -19.70 -6.03
N GLY A 35 -5.81 -20.26 -5.32
CA GLY A 35 -5.55 -21.21 -4.26
C GLY A 35 -6.11 -20.79 -2.90
N GLY A 36 -6.89 -19.71 -2.86
CA GLY A 36 -7.55 -19.25 -1.65
C GLY A 36 -6.63 -18.50 -0.69
N ALA A 37 -6.97 -18.54 0.59
CA ALA A 37 -6.23 -17.80 1.62
C ALA A 37 -4.77 -18.22 1.73
N ALA A 38 -4.47 -19.50 1.45
CA ALA A 38 -3.08 -19.98 1.50
C ALA A 38 -2.22 -19.28 0.45
N ALA A 39 -2.76 -19.06 -0.75
CA ALA A 39 -2.04 -18.37 -1.81
C ALA A 39 -1.80 -16.91 -1.42
N ALA A 40 -2.79 -16.25 -0.83
CA ALA A 40 -2.66 -14.88 -0.36
C ALA A 40 -1.57 -14.76 0.70
N THR A 41 -1.54 -15.70 1.64
CA THR A 41 -0.53 -15.72 2.70
C THR A 41 0.88 -15.90 2.13
N MET A 42 1.03 -16.80 1.18
CA MET A 42 2.33 -17.02 0.52
C MET A 42 2.78 -15.77 -0.23
N ALA A 43 1.85 -15.12 -0.92
CA ALA A 43 2.16 -13.89 -1.65
C ALA A 43 2.59 -12.79 -0.68
N GLU A 44 1.89 -12.64 0.45
CA GLU A 44 2.26 -11.67 1.47
C GLU A 44 3.66 -11.93 2.01
N ASN A 45 3.99 -13.17 2.30
CA ASN A 45 5.31 -13.51 2.83
C ASN A 45 6.42 -13.16 1.83
N LYS A 46 6.21 -13.46 0.56
CA LYS A 46 7.18 -13.11 -0.47
C LYS A 46 7.29 -11.60 -0.65
N LEU A 47 6.16 -10.92 -0.61
CA LEU A 47 6.16 -9.46 -0.74
C LEU A 47 6.88 -8.82 0.45
N ASP A 48 6.63 -9.29 1.68
CA ASP A 48 7.33 -8.81 2.87
C ASP A 48 8.83 -8.93 2.72
N GLU A 49 9.29 -10.07 2.21
CA GLU A 49 10.71 -10.31 2.02
C GLU A 49 11.31 -9.31 1.04
N GLN A 50 10.64 -9.06 -0.09
CA GLN A 50 11.14 -8.14 -1.09
C GLN A 50 11.06 -6.68 -0.62
N LEU A 51 10.00 -6.31 0.06
CA LEU A 51 9.86 -4.96 0.61
C LEU A 51 10.93 -4.69 1.66
N SER A 52 11.26 -5.68 2.48
CA SER A 52 12.32 -5.57 3.46
C SER A 52 13.67 -5.28 2.80
N LYS A 53 13.92 -5.85 1.65
CA LYS A 53 15.16 -5.61 0.89
C LYS A 53 15.28 -4.18 0.38
N VAL A 54 14.17 -3.50 0.16
CA VAL A 54 14.17 -2.10 -0.27
C VAL A 54 14.00 -1.13 0.88
N GLY A 55 14.05 -1.62 2.11
CA GLY A 55 13.97 -0.78 3.31
C GLY A 55 12.59 -0.58 3.87
N ILE A 56 11.59 -1.26 3.32
CA ILE A 56 10.20 -1.15 3.79
C ILE A 56 9.94 -2.30 4.74
N LYS A 57 10.07 -2.03 6.02
CA LYS A 57 9.86 -3.01 7.08
C LYS A 57 9.39 -2.31 8.33
N ALA A 58 8.86 -3.09 9.27
CA ALA A 58 8.32 -2.56 10.52
C ALA A 58 9.35 -1.71 11.24
N GLY A 59 8.94 -0.52 11.65
CA GLY A 59 9.82 0.44 12.31
C GLY A 59 10.67 1.29 11.39
N GLN A 60 10.62 1.05 10.08
CA GLN A 60 11.43 1.78 9.12
C GLN A 60 10.61 2.62 8.14
N MET A 61 9.29 2.49 8.16
CA MET A 61 8.43 3.20 7.22
C MET A 61 7.17 3.71 7.91
N ASN A 62 6.76 4.91 7.54
CA ASN A 62 5.46 5.43 7.98
C ASN A 62 4.90 6.39 6.93
N PHE A 63 3.60 6.66 7.08
CA PHE A 63 2.91 7.71 6.33
C PHE A 63 2.25 8.64 7.33
N THR A 64 2.34 9.94 7.08
CA THR A 64 1.60 10.94 7.85
C THR A 64 0.71 11.70 6.90
N PHE A 65 -0.59 11.63 7.11
CA PHE A 65 -1.57 12.34 6.29
C PHE A 65 -2.12 13.52 7.08
N ASN A 66 -1.99 14.70 6.51
CA ASN A 66 -2.40 15.94 7.17
C ASN A 66 -3.77 16.40 6.69
N ALA A 67 -4.45 17.16 7.52
CA ALA A 67 -5.79 17.65 7.20
C ALA A 67 -5.81 18.61 6.00
N ASP A 68 -4.67 19.18 5.65
CA ASP A 68 -4.56 20.11 4.52
C ASP A 68 -4.30 19.40 3.18
N SER A 69 -4.52 18.09 3.12
CA SER A 69 -4.35 17.26 1.93
C SER A 69 -2.88 17.07 1.52
N THR A 70 -1.95 17.30 2.44
CA THR A 70 -0.55 16.95 2.21
C THR A 70 -0.21 15.68 2.98
N PHE A 71 0.84 14.99 2.52
CA PHE A 71 1.34 13.83 3.25
C PHE A 71 2.85 13.76 3.19
N THR A 72 3.42 13.05 4.17
CA THR A 72 4.82 12.66 4.14
C THR A 72 4.91 11.15 4.30
N SER A 73 5.92 10.58 3.69
CA SER A 73 6.22 9.15 3.84
C SER A 73 7.70 9.03 4.17
N THR A 74 8.01 8.36 5.25
CA THR A 74 9.40 8.13 5.65
C THR A 74 9.74 6.66 5.42
N VAL A 75 10.84 6.41 4.73
CA VAL A 75 11.36 5.06 4.48
C VAL A 75 12.83 5.09 4.84
N GLY A 76 13.16 4.46 5.97
CA GLY A 76 14.52 4.54 6.49
C GLY A 76 14.92 5.97 6.81
N LYS A 77 15.91 6.46 6.09
CA LYS A 77 16.38 7.83 6.26
C LYS A 77 15.80 8.80 5.23
N LYS A 78 15.01 8.29 4.30
CA LYS A 78 14.46 9.08 3.20
C LYS A 78 13.06 9.55 3.55
N THR A 79 12.75 10.83 3.31
CA THR A 79 11.42 11.38 3.51
C THR A 79 10.88 11.86 2.16
N LEU A 80 9.69 11.38 1.83
CA LEU A 80 8.98 11.75 0.61
C LEU A 80 7.79 12.62 1.00
N LYS A 81 7.49 13.61 0.17
CA LYS A 81 6.37 14.52 0.41
C LYS A 81 5.47 14.59 -0.80
N GLY A 82 4.22 14.93 -0.55
CA GLY A 82 3.27 15.08 -1.64
C GLY A 82 1.92 15.53 -1.16
N THR A 83 0.94 15.37 -2.04
CA THR A 83 -0.45 15.66 -1.73
C THR A 83 -1.29 14.41 -1.95
N TYR A 84 -2.42 14.35 -1.27
CA TYR A 84 -3.31 13.21 -1.42
C TYR A 84 -4.76 13.66 -1.51
N SER A 85 -5.57 12.81 -2.14
CA SER A 85 -7.02 13.00 -2.19
C SER A 85 -7.67 11.67 -1.86
N TYR A 86 -8.47 11.63 -0.79
CA TYR A 86 -9.12 10.40 -0.33
C TYR A 86 -10.61 10.46 -0.64
N ASP A 87 -11.08 9.44 -1.36
CA ASP A 87 -12.50 9.25 -1.63
C ASP A 87 -12.99 8.07 -0.79
N ALA A 88 -13.65 8.36 0.31
CA ALA A 88 -14.10 7.33 1.25
C ALA A 88 -15.17 6.43 0.62
N SER A 89 -16.03 6.98 -0.23
CA SER A 89 -17.10 6.18 -0.85
C SER A 89 -16.55 5.21 -1.89
N ALA A 90 -15.49 5.60 -2.60
CA ALA A 90 -14.82 4.73 -3.57
C ALA A 90 -13.74 3.87 -2.92
N LYS A 91 -13.39 4.16 -1.67
CA LYS A 91 -12.29 3.51 -0.96
C LYS A 91 -10.99 3.63 -1.75
N GLN A 92 -10.70 4.83 -2.20
CA GLN A 92 -9.56 5.09 -3.06
C GLN A 92 -8.83 6.35 -2.61
N VAL A 93 -7.52 6.33 -2.70
CA VAL A 93 -6.69 7.50 -2.47
C VAL A 93 -5.80 7.74 -3.67
N ASP A 94 -5.63 9.01 -4.04
CA ASP A 94 -4.68 9.43 -5.04
C ASP A 94 -3.49 10.04 -4.32
N LEU A 95 -2.31 9.51 -4.58
CA LEU A 95 -1.06 9.99 -4.00
C LEU A 95 -0.23 10.65 -5.08
N LYS A 96 0.14 11.90 -4.85
CA LYS A 96 0.94 12.66 -5.82
C LYS A 96 2.24 13.09 -5.13
N PHE A 97 3.35 12.49 -5.55
CA PHE A 97 4.66 12.71 -4.97
C PHE A 97 5.40 13.82 -5.72
N LEU A 98 5.36 15.04 -5.19
CA LEU A 98 6.13 16.18 -5.71
C LEU A 98 6.05 16.34 -7.23
N LYS A 99 4.90 16.03 -7.82
CA LYS A 99 4.66 16.10 -9.28
C LYS A 99 5.47 15.09 -10.10
N LEU A 100 6.18 14.19 -9.43
CA LEU A 100 7.01 13.20 -10.12
C LEU A 100 6.31 11.87 -10.29
N LEU A 101 5.40 11.54 -9.38
CA LEU A 101 4.74 10.26 -9.39
C LEU A 101 3.30 10.43 -8.91
N ASN A 102 2.37 9.88 -9.66
CA ASN A 102 0.95 9.95 -9.33
C ASN A 102 0.41 8.52 -9.28
N LEU A 103 -0.06 8.11 -8.10
CA LEU A 103 -0.51 6.74 -7.88
C LEU A 103 -1.92 6.71 -7.32
N HIS A 104 -2.69 5.74 -7.76
CA HIS A 104 -4.01 5.44 -7.20
C HIS A 104 -3.89 4.18 -6.36
N ALA A 105 -4.47 4.20 -5.18
CA ALA A 105 -4.46 3.03 -4.30
C ALA A 105 -5.86 2.77 -3.78
N LYS A 106 -6.18 1.49 -3.62
CA LYS A 106 -7.38 1.08 -2.90
C LYS A 106 -7.08 1.21 -1.41
N VAL A 107 -8.04 1.69 -0.64
CA VAL A 107 -7.86 1.93 0.79
C VAL A 107 -8.86 1.12 1.59
N ASN A 108 -8.36 0.40 2.58
CA ASN A 108 -9.19 -0.17 3.63
C ASN A 108 -8.78 0.52 4.92
N CYS A 109 -9.63 1.41 5.42
CA CYS A 109 -9.29 2.25 6.56
C CYS A 109 -10.24 1.98 7.73
N SER A 110 -9.67 1.78 8.90
CA SER A 110 -10.42 1.72 10.14
C SER A 110 -9.82 2.73 11.12
N SER A 111 -10.32 2.79 12.35
CA SER A 111 -9.81 3.73 13.33
C SER A 111 -8.35 3.48 13.71
N SER A 112 -7.86 2.25 13.53
CA SER A 112 -6.50 1.89 13.95
C SER A 112 -5.68 1.18 12.88
N SER A 113 -6.27 0.92 11.72
CA SER A 113 -5.61 0.15 10.66
C SER A 113 -5.87 0.78 9.30
N LEU A 114 -4.86 0.77 8.46
CA LEU A 114 -4.94 1.32 7.11
C LEU A 114 -4.21 0.38 6.15
N GLU A 115 -4.89 -0.05 5.10
CA GLU A 115 -4.25 -0.80 4.03
C GLU A 115 -4.24 0.04 2.76
N LEU A 116 -3.09 0.13 2.13
CA LEU A 116 -2.92 0.79 0.83
C LEU A 116 -2.56 -0.29 -0.19
N LEU A 117 -3.44 -0.48 -1.17
CA LEU A 117 -3.29 -1.56 -2.14
C LEU A 117 -3.16 -0.97 -3.55
N PHE A 118 -2.14 -1.40 -4.25
CA PHE A 118 -1.81 -0.91 -5.59
C PHE A 118 -1.88 -2.04 -6.59
N ASN A 119 -2.12 -1.70 -7.85
CA ASN A 119 -1.85 -2.63 -8.94
C ASN A 119 -0.34 -2.88 -8.98
N SER A 120 0.06 -4.04 -9.51
CA SER A 120 1.48 -4.41 -9.50
C SER A 120 2.39 -3.38 -10.15
N ASP A 121 2.00 -2.85 -11.30
CA ASP A 121 2.83 -1.85 -12.00
C ASP A 121 2.93 -0.54 -11.21
N LYS A 122 1.87 -0.16 -10.49
CA LYS A 122 1.91 1.04 -9.64
C LYS A 122 2.82 0.83 -8.45
N LEU A 123 2.75 -0.34 -7.82
CA LEU A 123 3.65 -0.65 -6.72
C LEU A 123 5.10 -0.67 -7.17
N LEU A 124 5.36 -1.24 -8.35
CA LEU A 124 6.72 -1.26 -8.91
C LEU A 124 7.25 0.14 -9.15
N LYS A 125 6.41 1.06 -9.64
CA LYS A 125 6.79 2.45 -9.80
C LYS A 125 7.14 3.11 -8.47
N LEU A 126 6.35 2.84 -7.45
CA LEU A 126 6.60 3.38 -6.13
C LEU A 126 7.90 2.84 -5.55
N LEU A 127 8.14 1.55 -5.67
CA LEU A 127 9.36 0.94 -5.16
C LEU A 127 10.60 1.45 -5.90
N ALA A 128 10.49 1.66 -7.20
CA ALA A 128 11.58 2.23 -7.99
C ALA A 128 11.85 3.69 -7.57
N PHE A 129 10.80 4.42 -7.23
CA PHE A 129 10.93 5.81 -6.79
C PHE A 129 11.57 5.92 -5.40
N ILE A 130 11.20 5.02 -4.49
CA ILE A 130 11.73 4.98 -3.13
C ILE A 130 13.12 4.35 -3.12
N GLY A 131 13.27 3.26 -3.85
CA GLY A 131 14.42 2.40 -3.76
C GLY A 131 15.63 2.94 -4.51
N SER A 132 16.75 2.35 -4.22
CA SER A 132 17.98 2.63 -4.91
C SER A 132 18.11 1.68 -6.10
N LYS A 133 19.12 1.93 -6.92
CA LYS A 133 19.43 1.12 -8.09
C LYS A 133 19.71 -0.34 -7.75
N SER A 134 20.06 -0.63 -6.52
CA SER A 134 20.42 -1.98 -6.09
C SER A 134 19.22 -2.91 -5.94
N ASN A 135 18.01 -2.42 -6.12
CA ASN A 135 16.80 -3.20 -5.85
C ASN A 135 16.16 -3.83 -7.08
N SER A 136 16.90 -3.95 -8.18
CA SER A 136 16.35 -4.52 -9.42
C SER A 136 15.86 -5.96 -9.24
N THR A 137 16.56 -6.77 -8.43
CA THR A 137 16.16 -8.15 -8.18
C THR A 137 14.83 -8.20 -7.41
N ALA A 138 14.68 -7.33 -6.40
CA ALA A 138 13.43 -7.25 -5.64
C ALA A 138 12.27 -6.84 -6.55
N LEU A 139 12.50 -5.86 -7.45
CA LEU A 139 11.47 -5.42 -8.38
C LEU A 139 11.05 -6.54 -9.33
N LYS A 140 12.01 -7.31 -9.83
CA LYS A 140 11.71 -8.45 -10.70
C LYS A 140 10.90 -9.52 -9.98
N THR A 141 11.24 -9.80 -8.73
CA THR A 141 10.51 -10.79 -7.93
C THR A 141 9.08 -10.35 -7.66
N VAL A 142 8.86 -9.09 -7.34
CA VAL A 142 7.52 -8.55 -7.13
C VAL A 142 6.72 -8.61 -8.42
N SER A 143 7.32 -8.25 -9.55
CA SER A 143 6.66 -8.33 -10.85
C SER A 143 6.24 -9.75 -11.18
N SER A 144 7.13 -10.70 -10.98
CA SER A 144 6.87 -12.12 -11.21
C SER A 144 5.74 -12.63 -10.32
N LEU A 145 5.73 -12.22 -9.07
CA LEU A 145 4.69 -12.59 -8.12
C LEU A 145 3.32 -12.12 -8.60
N ALA A 146 3.24 -10.88 -9.06
CA ALA A 146 1.99 -10.31 -9.57
C ALA A 146 1.54 -10.99 -10.87
N ASP A 147 2.49 -11.34 -11.74
CA ASP A 147 2.19 -12.00 -13.01
C ASP A 147 1.60 -13.40 -12.82
N ASN A 148 1.88 -14.04 -11.70
CA ASN A 148 1.39 -15.38 -11.41
C ASN A 148 -0.06 -15.42 -10.95
N TYR A 149 -0.64 -14.28 -10.57
CA TYR A 149 -1.98 -14.23 -10.02
C TYR A 149 -2.78 -13.09 -10.65
N ASP A 150 -3.84 -13.43 -11.35
CA ASP A 150 -4.74 -12.43 -11.93
C ASP A 150 -5.50 -11.66 -10.86
N GLY A 151 -5.60 -10.36 -11.02
CA GLY A 151 -6.40 -9.52 -10.13
C GLY A 151 -5.84 -9.35 -8.74
N MET A 152 -4.55 -9.67 -8.54
CA MET A 152 -3.92 -9.49 -7.25
C MET A 152 -3.45 -8.04 -7.08
N MET A 153 -3.80 -7.45 -5.95
CA MET A 153 -3.34 -6.12 -5.56
C MET A 153 -2.36 -6.26 -4.41
N LEU A 154 -1.33 -5.45 -4.43
CA LEU A 154 -0.21 -5.52 -3.50
C LEU A 154 -0.01 -4.19 -2.81
N GLY A 155 0.36 -4.21 -1.54
CA GLY A 155 0.61 -2.96 -0.86
C GLY A 155 1.07 -3.12 0.58
N PHE A 156 0.63 -2.17 1.40
CA PHE A 156 1.11 -2.02 2.76
C PHE A 156 -0.02 -2.07 3.77
N GLU A 157 0.24 -2.73 4.89
CA GLU A 157 -0.62 -2.66 6.06
C GLU A 157 0.04 -1.73 7.07
N LEU A 158 -0.72 -0.75 7.53
CA LEU A 158 -0.24 0.28 8.44
C LEU A 158 -1.16 0.35 9.66
N SER A 159 -0.61 0.81 10.78
CA SER A 159 -1.39 1.03 11.99
C SER A 159 -1.00 2.32 12.68
N LYS A 160 -1.93 2.87 13.43
CA LYS A 160 -1.67 4.05 14.28
C LYS A 160 -0.92 3.70 15.55
#